data_03215a4b0e888ab637d54aeefa6f2780
#
_entry.id   03215a4b0e888ab637d54aeefa6f2780
#
_cell.length_a   1.000
_cell.length_b   1.000
_cell.length_c   1.000
_cell.angle_alpha   90.00
_cell.angle_beta   90.00
_cell.angle_gamma   90.00
#
_symmetry.space_group_name_H-M   'P 1'
#
loop_
_entity.id
_entity.type
_entity.pdbx_description
1 polymer ?
#
loop_
_entity_poly.entity_id
_entity_poly.type
_entity_poly.pdbx_seq_one_letter_code
_entity_poly.pdbx_strand_id
1 'polypeptide(L)'
;MIDRPLFAHTWRLQRVKLAVVCLGLIVWGFITPIVYAQFGAQFRMLLENGLIPEQFVQFGGADIFSLPGAIALGFIHPISLILNSVFAVGYTTAAIASERQRGTLEVTLSRPVSRHTLYRTLLAASFTFLAATTTALIAGGVAGATFEGVRGELPLERLPLLWLNGLLLFGAIASIGLAASLSFDRFAPALGLTLGVVVVSYFFEVLGSLWPDARPVQPYSLFHYLQPKAILTSHNAASDFAVLALILAFAVTYALVVFPLRDLPAPS
;
A
#
# COMPACT_ATOMS: atom_id res chain seq x y z
N MET A 1 9.05 -1.97 23.51
CA MET A 1 7.92 -2.88 23.73
C MET A 1 6.68 -2.29 23.04
N ILE A 2 5.69 -3.12 22.70
CA ILE A 2 4.36 -2.69 22.20
C ILE A 2 3.41 -2.64 23.41
N ASP A 3 2.61 -1.58 23.51
CA ASP A 3 1.58 -1.45 24.52
C ASP A 3 0.34 -2.22 24.09
N ARG A 4 0.05 -3.35 24.74
CA ARG A 4 -1.08 -4.23 24.41
C ARG A 4 -2.45 -3.57 24.58
N PRO A 5 -2.73 -2.81 25.65
CA PRO A 5 -4.00 -2.10 25.81
C PRO A 5 -4.26 -1.09 24.68
N LEU A 6 -3.26 -0.31 24.32
CA LEU A 6 -3.35 0.67 23.22
C LEU A 6 -3.56 -0.02 21.87
N PHE A 7 -2.83 -1.11 21.60
CA PHE A 7 -3.01 -1.89 20.37
C PHE A 7 -4.43 -2.46 20.28
N ALA A 8 -4.93 -3.07 21.37
CA ALA A 8 -6.27 -3.62 21.41
C ALA A 8 -7.36 -2.54 21.26
N HIS A 9 -7.14 -1.35 21.80
CA HIS A 9 -8.02 -0.20 21.61
C HIS A 9 -8.07 0.23 20.15
N THR A 10 -6.89 0.43 19.53
CA THR A 10 -6.75 0.77 18.12
C THR A 10 -7.44 -0.27 17.23
N TRP A 11 -7.23 -1.55 17.49
CA TRP A 11 -7.88 -2.63 16.77
C TRP A 11 -9.41 -2.54 16.84
N ARG A 12 -9.97 -2.34 18.05
CA ARG A 12 -11.41 -2.21 18.23
C ARG A 12 -12.02 -1.05 17.46
N LEU A 13 -11.31 0.10 17.41
CA LEU A 13 -11.77 1.28 16.67
C LEU A 13 -11.72 1.07 15.15
N GLN A 14 -10.75 0.31 14.65
CA GLN A 14 -10.53 0.16 13.21
C GLN A 14 -11.14 -1.12 12.61
N ARG A 15 -11.59 -2.07 13.41
CA ARG A 15 -12.01 -3.41 12.95
C ARG A 15 -13.12 -3.39 11.89
N VAL A 16 -14.11 -2.51 12.02
CA VAL A 16 -15.22 -2.40 11.04
C VAL A 16 -14.70 -1.84 9.73
N LYS A 17 -13.90 -0.78 9.79
CA LYS A 17 -13.25 -0.20 8.63
C LYS A 17 -12.35 -1.22 7.93
N LEU A 18 -11.57 -1.98 8.71
CA LEU A 18 -10.72 -3.05 8.20
C LEU A 18 -11.54 -4.13 7.49
N ALA A 19 -12.63 -4.58 8.08
CA ALA A 19 -13.51 -5.57 7.46
C ALA A 19 -14.08 -5.10 6.12
N VAL A 20 -14.54 -3.84 6.04
CA VAL A 20 -15.07 -3.25 4.80
C VAL A 20 -13.97 -3.14 3.73
N VAL A 21 -12.78 -2.67 4.10
CA VAL A 21 -11.65 -2.55 3.16
C VAL A 21 -11.18 -3.93 2.68
N CYS A 22 -11.05 -4.90 3.60
CA CYS A 22 -10.70 -6.28 3.23
C CYS A 22 -11.73 -6.90 2.30
N LEU A 23 -13.04 -6.72 2.57
CA LEU A 23 -14.09 -7.20 1.70
C LEU A 23 -14.00 -6.58 0.30
N GLY A 24 -13.79 -5.26 0.22
CA GLY A 24 -13.59 -4.57 -1.06
C GLY A 24 -12.39 -5.10 -1.84
N LEU A 25 -11.27 -5.38 -1.14
CA LEU A 25 -10.06 -5.93 -1.75
C LEU A 25 -10.22 -7.41 -2.17
N ILE A 26 -10.97 -8.22 -1.40
CA ILE A 26 -11.32 -9.59 -1.79
C ILE A 26 -12.14 -9.55 -3.07
N VAL A 27 -13.18 -8.73 -3.14
CA VAL A 27 -14.06 -8.59 -4.31
C VAL A 27 -13.25 -8.10 -5.51
N TRP A 28 -12.41 -7.08 -5.33
CA TRP A 28 -11.56 -6.56 -6.40
C TRP A 28 -10.56 -7.62 -6.90
N GLY A 29 -9.84 -8.27 -6.00
CA GLY A 29 -8.92 -9.36 -6.33
C GLY A 29 -9.61 -10.51 -7.05
N PHE A 30 -10.83 -10.86 -6.62
CA PHE A 30 -11.65 -11.92 -7.24
C PHE A 30 -12.03 -11.61 -8.69
N ILE A 31 -12.32 -10.34 -8.99
CA ILE A 31 -12.73 -9.91 -10.34
C ILE A 31 -11.56 -10.02 -11.34
N THR A 32 -10.31 -9.79 -10.94
CA THR A 32 -9.19 -9.70 -11.88
C THR A 32 -8.91 -11.00 -12.66
N PRO A 33 -8.91 -12.21 -12.07
CA PRO A 33 -8.82 -13.46 -12.83
C PRO A 33 -10.04 -13.74 -13.73
N ILE A 34 -11.23 -13.29 -13.32
CA ILE A 34 -12.44 -13.42 -14.15
C ILE A 34 -12.30 -12.59 -15.42
N VAL A 35 -11.85 -11.34 -15.30
CA VAL A 35 -11.59 -10.47 -16.46
C VAL A 35 -10.57 -11.12 -17.40
N TYR A 36 -9.51 -11.71 -16.86
CA TYR A 36 -8.54 -12.45 -17.65
C TYR A 36 -9.18 -13.63 -18.39
N ALA A 37 -9.91 -14.50 -17.69
CA ALA A 37 -10.48 -15.72 -18.26
C ALA A 37 -11.56 -15.43 -19.30
N GLN A 38 -12.40 -14.43 -19.08
CA GLN A 38 -13.55 -14.12 -19.94
C GLN A 38 -13.19 -13.18 -21.11
N PHE A 39 -12.26 -12.27 -20.94
CA PHE A 39 -11.97 -11.20 -21.91
C PHE A 39 -10.54 -11.20 -22.45
N GLY A 40 -9.59 -11.91 -21.83
CA GLY A 40 -8.17 -11.86 -22.21
C GLY A 40 -7.90 -12.20 -23.67
N ALA A 41 -8.59 -13.22 -24.23
CA ALA A 41 -8.45 -13.59 -25.62
C ALA A 41 -9.00 -12.53 -26.58
N GLN A 42 -10.13 -11.90 -26.26
CA GLN A 42 -10.74 -10.84 -27.07
C GLN A 42 -9.87 -9.58 -27.10
N PHE A 43 -9.33 -9.18 -25.96
CA PHE A 43 -8.40 -8.04 -25.88
C PHE A 43 -7.11 -8.32 -26.65
N ARG A 44 -6.61 -9.57 -26.65
CA ARG A 44 -5.43 -9.95 -27.45
C ARG A 44 -5.69 -9.78 -28.94
N MET A 45 -6.85 -10.24 -29.43
CA MET A 45 -7.25 -10.03 -30.83
C MET A 45 -7.34 -8.55 -31.21
N LEU A 46 -7.86 -7.70 -30.32
CA LEU A 46 -7.96 -6.25 -30.57
C LEU A 46 -6.57 -5.62 -30.65
N LEU A 47 -5.61 -6.09 -29.86
CA LEU A 47 -4.22 -5.63 -29.89
C LEU A 47 -3.54 -6.07 -31.20
N GLU A 48 -3.64 -7.35 -31.56
CA GLU A 48 -3.05 -7.93 -32.78
C GLU A 48 -3.58 -7.26 -34.05
N ASN A 49 -4.84 -6.82 -34.02
CA ASN A 49 -5.46 -6.06 -35.13
C ASN A 49 -5.14 -4.55 -35.09
N GLY A 50 -4.32 -4.07 -34.16
CA GLY A 50 -3.94 -2.67 -34.04
C GLY A 50 -5.06 -1.71 -33.62
N LEU A 51 -6.19 -2.25 -33.09
CA LEU A 51 -7.35 -1.46 -32.66
C LEU A 51 -7.14 -0.82 -31.28
N ILE A 52 -6.20 -1.36 -30.49
CA ILE A 52 -5.80 -0.80 -29.19
C ILE A 52 -4.30 -0.60 -29.21
N PRO A 53 -3.78 0.63 -28.90
CA PRO A 53 -2.35 0.86 -28.76
C PRO A 53 -1.74 0.04 -27.61
N GLU A 54 -0.54 -0.53 -27.82
CA GLU A 54 0.16 -1.35 -26.82
C GLU A 54 0.33 -0.66 -25.46
N GLN A 55 0.47 0.66 -25.46
CA GLN A 55 0.66 1.47 -24.24
C GLN A 55 -0.53 1.39 -23.27
N PHE A 56 -1.76 1.13 -23.79
CA PHE A 56 -2.95 0.99 -22.95
C PHE A 56 -3.14 -0.42 -22.39
N VAL A 57 -2.40 -1.38 -22.92
CA VAL A 57 -2.50 -2.79 -22.55
C VAL A 57 -1.44 -3.16 -21.51
N GLN A 58 -0.35 -2.43 -21.47
CA GLN A 58 0.78 -2.64 -20.55
C GLN A 58 0.88 -1.47 -19.57
N PHE A 59 0.05 -1.48 -18.53
CA PHE A 59 0.09 -0.45 -17.50
C PHE A 59 0.90 -0.96 -16.29
N GLY A 60 1.99 -0.24 -15.94
CA GLY A 60 2.81 -0.59 -14.77
C GLY A 60 3.36 -2.03 -14.80
N GLY A 61 3.66 -2.57 -15.99
CA GLY A 61 4.09 -3.96 -16.17
C GLY A 61 2.99 -5.01 -16.05
N ALA A 62 1.74 -4.62 -15.72
CA ALA A 62 0.58 -5.53 -15.70
C ALA A 62 -0.06 -5.64 -17.09
N ASP A 63 -0.73 -6.73 -17.33
CA ASP A 63 -1.55 -6.97 -18.51
C ASP A 63 -2.77 -7.84 -18.17
N ILE A 64 -3.70 -7.92 -19.09
CA ILE A 64 -4.89 -8.78 -18.98
C ILE A 64 -4.79 -10.06 -19.82
N PHE A 65 -3.62 -10.32 -20.43
CA PHE A 65 -3.41 -11.46 -21.35
C PHE A 65 -2.80 -12.67 -20.67
N SER A 66 -2.36 -12.52 -19.43
CA SER A 66 -1.83 -13.59 -18.59
C SER A 66 -2.43 -13.52 -17.19
N LEU A 67 -2.58 -14.66 -16.52
CA LEU A 67 -3.07 -14.65 -15.14
C LEU A 67 -2.14 -13.88 -14.19
N PRO A 68 -0.80 -14.02 -14.24
CA PRO A 68 0.10 -13.16 -13.48
C PRO A 68 -0.07 -11.67 -13.77
N GLY A 69 -0.30 -11.31 -15.03
CA GLY A 69 -0.56 -9.93 -15.44
C GLY A 69 -1.88 -9.38 -14.90
N ALA A 70 -2.95 -10.17 -14.93
CA ALA A 70 -4.26 -9.79 -14.37
C ALA A 70 -4.20 -9.59 -12.85
N ILE A 71 -3.49 -10.48 -12.14
CA ILE A 71 -3.27 -10.30 -10.69
C ILE A 71 -2.41 -9.07 -10.42
N ALA A 72 -1.38 -8.83 -11.23
CA ALA A 72 -0.57 -7.61 -11.14
C ALA A 72 -1.42 -6.35 -11.34
N LEU A 73 -2.33 -6.36 -12.32
CA LEU A 73 -3.30 -5.29 -12.51
C LEU A 73 -4.14 -5.05 -11.25
N GLY A 74 -4.55 -6.12 -10.56
CA GLY A 74 -5.25 -6.04 -9.29
C GLY A 74 -4.50 -5.23 -8.23
N PHE A 75 -3.17 -5.32 -8.20
CA PHE A 75 -2.31 -4.59 -7.26
C PHE A 75 -2.12 -3.11 -7.62
N ILE A 76 -1.84 -2.81 -8.89
CA ILE A 76 -1.49 -1.45 -9.34
C ILE A 76 -2.71 -0.59 -9.70
N HIS A 77 -3.88 -1.18 -9.80
CA HIS A 77 -5.10 -0.46 -10.16
C HIS A 77 -5.51 0.55 -9.07
N PRO A 78 -6.02 1.74 -9.44
CA PRO A 78 -6.45 2.76 -8.48
C PRO A 78 -7.38 2.27 -7.37
N ILE A 79 -8.24 1.30 -7.63
CA ILE A 79 -9.16 0.71 -6.62
C ILE A 79 -8.36 0.12 -5.46
N SER A 80 -7.37 -0.73 -5.73
CA SER A 80 -6.56 -1.34 -4.66
C SER A 80 -5.69 -0.32 -3.97
N LEU A 81 -5.16 0.67 -4.71
CA LEU A 81 -4.35 1.75 -4.16
C LEU A 81 -5.18 2.61 -3.21
N ILE A 82 -6.40 3.01 -3.59
CA ILE A 82 -7.32 3.78 -2.75
C ILE A 82 -7.69 2.99 -1.49
N LEU A 83 -8.06 1.71 -1.62
CA LEU A 83 -8.47 0.89 -0.48
C LEU A 83 -7.32 0.66 0.50
N ASN A 84 -6.10 0.37 0.04
CA ASN A 84 -4.93 0.26 0.92
C ASN A 84 -4.54 1.61 1.54
N SER A 85 -4.74 2.73 0.84
CA SER A 85 -4.45 4.08 1.34
C SER A 85 -5.34 4.47 2.54
N VAL A 86 -6.47 3.81 2.75
CA VAL A 86 -7.29 4.00 3.96
C VAL A 86 -6.44 3.78 5.23
N PHE A 87 -5.56 2.78 5.21
CA PHE A 87 -4.68 2.48 6.34
C PHE A 87 -3.27 3.04 6.14
N ALA A 88 -2.71 2.98 4.94
CA ALA A 88 -1.36 3.49 4.67
C ALA A 88 -1.27 5.02 4.82
N VAL A 89 -2.33 5.74 4.48
CA VAL A 89 -2.39 7.21 4.57
C VAL A 89 -3.36 7.66 5.65
N GLY A 90 -4.64 7.30 5.53
CA GLY A 90 -5.70 7.86 6.39
C GLY A 90 -5.51 7.54 7.87
N TYR A 91 -5.23 6.28 8.22
CA TYR A 91 -4.99 5.91 9.62
C TYR A 91 -3.69 6.52 10.15
N THR A 92 -2.60 6.43 9.40
CA THR A 92 -1.26 6.83 9.88
C THR A 92 -1.11 8.32 10.07
N THR A 93 -1.66 9.13 9.16
CA THR A 93 -1.63 10.60 9.28
C THR A 93 -2.54 11.10 10.40
N ALA A 94 -3.62 10.38 10.71
CA ALA A 94 -4.51 10.71 11.81
C ALA A 94 -3.99 10.30 13.18
N ALA A 95 -3.13 9.30 13.26
CA ALA A 95 -2.80 8.57 14.47
C ALA A 95 -2.25 9.45 15.62
N ILE A 96 -1.50 10.51 15.32
CA ILE A 96 -0.95 11.44 16.30
C ILE A 96 -1.46 12.86 16.05
N ALA A 97 -1.44 13.32 14.79
CA ALA A 97 -1.81 14.69 14.45
C ALA A 97 -3.28 15.01 14.77
N SER A 98 -4.21 14.06 14.56
CA SER A 98 -5.61 14.25 14.94
C SER A 98 -5.82 14.27 16.44
N GLU A 99 -5.13 13.39 17.19
CA GLU A 99 -5.19 13.39 18.66
C GLU A 99 -4.65 14.68 19.23
N ARG A 100 -3.55 15.18 18.64
CA ARG A 100 -2.98 16.47 19.02
C ARG A 100 -3.91 17.63 18.72
N GLN A 101 -4.47 17.68 17.52
CA GLN A 101 -5.43 18.72 17.12
C GLN A 101 -6.66 18.78 18.02
N ARG A 102 -7.08 17.63 18.58
CA ARG A 102 -8.23 17.53 19.51
C ARG A 102 -7.85 17.75 20.97
N GLY A 103 -6.55 17.88 21.30
CA GLY A 103 -6.08 17.95 22.68
C GLY A 103 -6.15 16.62 23.44
N THR A 104 -6.45 15.50 22.78
CA THR A 104 -6.59 14.18 23.43
C THR A 104 -5.26 13.44 23.56
N LEU A 105 -4.21 13.87 22.86
CA LEU A 105 -2.88 13.26 22.95
C LEU A 105 -2.31 13.36 24.38
N GLU A 106 -2.56 14.46 25.10
CA GLU A 106 -2.10 14.64 26.49
C GLU A 106 -2.72 13.61 27.43
N VAL A 107 -4.00 13.25 27.21
CA VAL A 107 -4.66 12.20 27.98
C VAL A 107 -4.01 10.84 27.74
N THR A 108 -3.56 10.59 26.52
CA THR A 108 -2.81 9.36 26.19
C THR A 108 -1.42 9.36 26.82
N LEU A 109 -0.72 10.49 26.82
CA LEU A 109 0.63 10.65 27.37
C LEU A 109 0.66 10.84 28.90
N SER A 110 -0.47 11.13 29.56
CA SER A 110 -0.57 11.13 31.02
C SER A 110 -0.48 9.72 31.63
N ARG A 111 -0.66 8.69 30.81
CA ARG A 111 -0.38 7.30 31.20
C ARG A 111 1.12 7.02 31.14
N PRO A 112 1.64 6.04 31.87
CA PRO A 112 3.07 5.68 31.89
C PRO A 112 3.50 4.98 30.57
N VAL A 113 3.21 5.61 29.43
CA VAL A 113 3.55 5.11 28.07
C VAL A 113 4.58 6.06 27.46
N SER A 114 5.78 5.56 27.17
CA SER A 114 6.81 6.37 26.52
C SER A 114 6.41 6.69 25.06
N ARG A 115 6.89 7.81 24.53
CA ARG A 115 6.67 8.21 23.13
C ARG A 115 7.14 7.13 22.13
N HIS A 116 8.25 6.46 22.42
CA HIS A 116 8.73 5.33 21.64
C HIS A 116 7.76 4.15 21.65
N THR A 117 7.18 3.83 22.81
CA THR A 117 6.21 2.76 22.95
C THR A 117 4.92 3.10 22.20
N LEU A 118 4.45 4.35 22.30
CA LEU A 118 3.31 4.85 21.54
C LEU A 118 3.55 4.68 20.03
N TYR A 119 4.66 5.22 19.51
CA TYR A 119 4.99 5.13 18.09
C TYR A 119 5.09 3.68 17.60
N ARG A 120 5.83 2.83 18.33
CA ARG A 120 5.98 1.40 17.96
C ARG A 120 4.66 0.66 17.95
N THR A 121 3.75 1.00 18.86
CA THR A 121 2.41 0.40 18.91
C THR A 121 1.56 0.82 17.72
N LEU A 122 1.58 2.10 17.34
CA LEU A 122 0.88 2.61 16.16
C LEU A 122 1.46 2.04 14.87
N LEU A 123 2.78 1.93 14.76
CA LEU A 123 3.47 1.31 13.63
C LEU A 123 3.08 -0.17 13.50
N ALA A 124 3.11 -0.93 14.60
CA ALA A 124 2.70 -2.33 14.59
C ALA A 124 1.23 -2.51 14.18
N ALA A 125 0.33 -1.64 14.64
CA ALA A 125 -1.07 -1.64 14.23
C ALA A 125 -1.20 -1.35 12.73
N SER A 126 -0.47 -0.37 12.19
CA SER A 126 -0.44 -0.06 10.75
C SER A 126 -0.04 -1.29 9.93
N PHE A 127 1.07 -1.94 10.30
CA PHE A 127 1.54 -3.14 9.61
C PHE A 127 0.55 -4.31 9.71
N THR A 128 -0.13 -4.47 10.85
CA THR A 128 -1.16 -5.50 11.01
C THR A 128 -2.34 -5.25 10.06
N PHE A 129 -2.79 -4.00 9.92
CA PHE A 129 -3.87 -3.65 8.99
C PHE A 129 -3.44 -3.84 7.53
N LEU A 130 -2.24 -3.40 7.16
CA LEU A 130 -1.72 -3.55 5.81
C LEU A 130 -1.45 -5.03 5.45
N ALA A 131 -0.98 -5.82 6.39
CA ALA A 131 -0.85 -7.27 6.21
C ALA A 131 -2.21 -7.91 5.92
N ALA A 132 -3.24 -7.54 6.67
CA ALA A 132 -4.60 -8.05 6.46
C ALA A 132 -5.17 -7.62 5.09
N THR A 133 -5.00 -6.35 4.69
CA THR A 133 -5.50 -5.85 3.41
C THR A 133 -4.77 -6.46 2.22
N THR A 134 -3.44 -6.61 2.28
CA THR A 134 -2.66 -7.29 1.23
C THR A 134 -3.04 -8.76 1.12
N THR A 135 -3.23 -9.44 2.27
CA THR A 135 -3.72 -10.83 2.29
C THR A 135 -5.11 -10.95 1.67
N ALA A 136 -6.01 -10.01 1.96
CA ALA A 136 -7.36 -9.97 1.41
C ALA A 136 -7.35 -9.87 -0.13
N LEU A 137 -6.49 -9.00 -0.68
CA LEU A 137 -6.34 -8.83 -2.13
C LEU A 137 -5.85 -10.12 -2.79
N ILE A 138 -4.80 -10.75 -2.25
CA ILE A 138 -4.25 -12.02 -2.77
C ILE A 138 -5.27 -13.15 -2.64
N ALA A 139 -5.94 -13.26 -1.50
CA ALA A 139 -6.96 -14.28 -1.27
C ALA A 139 -8.10 -14.16 -2.30
N GLY A 140 -8.54 -12.94 -2.60
CA GLY A 140 -9.49 -12.66 -3.67
C GLY A 140 -8.98 -13.15 -5.02
N GLY A 141 -7.74 -12.82 -5.39
CA GLY A 141 -7.13 -13.27 -6.65
C GLY A 141 -7.04 -14.80 -6.77
N VAL A 142 -6.62 -15.48 -5.70
CA VAL A 142 -6.58 -16.96 -5.68
C VAL A 142 -7.99 -17.55 -5.77
N ALA A 143 -8.96 -16.97 -5.08
CA ALA A 143 -10.36 -17.43 -5.14
C ALA A 143 -10.95 -17.25 -6.55
N GLY A 144 -10.74 -16.11 -7.21
CA GLY A 144 -11.18 -15.86 -8.57
C GLY A 144 -10.52 -16.80 -9.59
N ALA A 145 -9.20 -17.02 -9.48
CA ALA A 145 -8.47 -17.97 -10.33
C ALA A 145 -8.97 -19.42 -10.13
N THR A 146 -9.35 -19.77 -8.90
CA THR A 146 -9.92 -21.10 -8.60
C THR A 146 -11.32 -21.23 -9.17
N PHE A 147 -12.13 -20.18 -9.08
CA PHE A 147 -13.50 -20.15 -9.63
C PHE A 147 -13.52 -20.33 -11.15
N GLU A 148 -12.60 -19.68 -11.87
CA GLU A 148 -12.47 -19.80 -13.33
C GLU A 148 -11.69 -21.05 -13.78
N GLY A 149 -11.19 -21.87 -12.85
CA GLY A 149 -10.43 -23.09 -13.20
C GLY A 149 -8.99 -22.83 -13.69
N VAL A 150 -8.50 -21.60 -13.61
CA VAL A 150 -7.16 -21.20 -14.10
C VAL A 150 -6.09 -21.14 -13.00
N ARG A 151 -6.40 -21.63 -11.79
CA ARG A 151 -5.48 -21.63 -10.64
C ARG A 151 -4.12 -22.28 -10.95
N GLY A 152 -4.10 -23.29 -11.85
CA GLY A 152 -2.87 -23.97 -12.23
C GLY A 152 -1.82 -23.07 -12.92
N GLU A 153 -2.24 -21.93 -13.44
CA GLU A 153 -1.37 -20.93 -14.08
C GLU A 153 -0.72 -19.97 -13.04
N LEU A 154 -1.14 -20.04 -11.77
CA LEU A 154 -0.66 -19.16 -10.71
C LEU A 154 0.49 -19.82 -9.93
N PRO A 155 1.69 -19.21 -9.88
CA PRO A 155 2.82 -19.70 -9.11
C PRO A 155 2.61 -19.41 -7.61
N LEU A 156 1.91 -20.32 -6.91
CA LEU A 156 1.54 -20.15 -5.50
C LEU A 156 2.74 -19.93 -4.58
N GLU A 157 3.89 -20.53 -4.90
CA GLU A 157 5.16 -20.40 -4.18
C GLU A 157 5.70 -18.96 -4.21
N ARG A 158 5.23 -18.12 -5.13
CA ARG A 158 5.64 -16.72 -5.26
C ARG A 158 4.71 -15.74 -4.56
N LEU A 159 3.54 -16.18 -4.11
CA LEU A 159 2.59 -15.32 -3.41
C LEU A 159 3.16 -14.70 -2.12
N PRO A 160 4.00 -15.38 -1.31
CA PRO A 160 4.65 -14.75 -0.17
C PRO A 160 5.56 -13.57 -0.55
N LEU A 161 6.27 -13.65 -1.68
CA LEU A 161 7.08 -12.54 -2.19
C LEU A 161 6.22 -11.39 -2.69
N LEU A 162 5.13 -11.70 -3.41
CA LEU A 162 4.15 -10.71 -3.83
C LEU A 162 3.54 -9.99 -2.61
N TRP A 163 3.15 -10.75 -1.59
CA TRP A 163 2.64 -10.21 -0.33
C TRP A 163 3.65 -9.28 0.34
N LEU A 164 4.91 -9.69 0.42
CA LEU A 164 5.98 -8.89 1.03
C LEU A 164 6.21 -7.60 0.24
N ASN A 165 6.21 -7.64 -1.10
CA ASN A 165 6.38 -6.47 -1.96
C ASN A 165 5.26 -5.44 -1.73
N GLY A 166 3.99 -5.88 -1.73
CA GLY A 166 2.85 -5.02 -1.41
C GLY A 166 2.91 -4.46 0.01
N LEU A 167 3.27 -5.29 1.00
CA LEU A 167 3.42 -4.85 2.39
C LEU A 167 4.55 -3.83 2.56
N LEU A 168 5.66 -3.97 1.84
CA LEU A 168 6.78 -3.01 1.87
C LEU A 168 6.38 -1.67 1.25
N LEU A 169 5.69 -1.66 0.09
CA LEU A 169 5.23 -0.43 -0.53
C LEU A 169 4.29 0.34 0.41
N PHE A 170 3.19 -0.29 0.82
CA PHE A 170 2.21 0.38 1.68
C PHE A 170 2.76 0.64 3.09
N GLY A 171 3.70 -0.18 3.56
CA GLY A 171 4.45 0.02 4.79
C GLY A 171 5.38 1.24 4.72
N ALA A 172 6.04 1.49 3.60
CA ALA A 172 6.84 2.69 3.37
C ALA A 172 5.94 3.94 3.40
N ILE A 173 4.81 3.92 2.67
CA ILE A 173 3.82 5.01 2.69
C ILE A 173 3.28 5.23 4.11
N ALA A 174 2.94 4.17 4.83
CA ALA A 174 2.45 4.24 6.21
C ALA A 174 3.48 4.83 7.17
N SER A 175 4.76 4.48 7.00
CA SER A 175 5.85 5.01 7.80
C SER A 175 6.09 6.50 7.54
N ILE A 176 5.97 6.95 6.27
CA ILE A 176 5.98 8.37 5.90
C ILE A 176 4.77 9.07 6.53
N GLY A 177 3.57 8.47 6.48
CA GLY A 177 2.36 9.02 7.09
C GLY A 177 2.46 9.18 8.61
N LEU A 178 3.03 8.19 9.32
CA LEU A 178 3.32 8.30 10.75
C LEU A 178 4.38 9.36 11.04
N ALA A 179 5.45 9.43 10.24
CA ALA A 179 6.48 10.47 10.35
C ALA A 179 5.88 11.88 10.15
N ALA A 180 5.01 12.05 9.18
CA ALA A 180 4.26 13.29 8.97
C ALA A 180 3.33 13.58 10.16
N SER A 181 2.59 12.58 10.64
CA SER A 181 1.65 12.74 11.76
C SER A 181 2.32 13.24 13.05
N LEU A 182 3.54 12.78 13.32
CA LEU A 182 4.30 13.26 14.50
C LEU A 182 4.98 14.61 14.26
N SER A 183 5.21 14.99 12.99
CA SER A 183 5.91 16.22 12.61
C SER A 183 5.00 17.45 12.53
N PHE A 184 3.72 17.27 12.30
CA PHE A 184 2.76 18.36 12.20
C PHE A 184 1.81 18.41 13.41
N ASP A 185 1.33 19.62 13.73
CA ASP A 185 0.40 19.86 14.83
C ASP A 185 -1.06 19.64 14.45
N ARG A 186 -1.33 19.59 13.15
CA ARG A 186 -2.67 19.43 12.58
C ARG A 186 -2.72 18.28 11.59
N PHE A 187 -3.89 17.67 11.48
CA PHE A 187 -4.13 16.55 10.59
C PHE A 187 -3.92 16.92 9.11
N ALA A 188 -4.44 18.08 8.67
CA ALA A 188 -4.44 18.44 7.26
C ALA A 188 -3.04 18.54 6.62
N PRO A 189 -2.00 19.17 7.24
CA PRO A 189 -0.65 19.17 6.69
C PRO A 189 -0.02 17.76 6.63
N ALA A 190 -0.25 16.91 7.65
CA ALA A 190 0.26 15.55 7.65
C ALA A 190 -0.37 14.72 6.51
N LEU A 191 -1.68 14.84 6.34
CA LEU A 191 -2.41 14.22 5.24
C LEU A 191 -1.92 14.75 3.88
N GLY A 192 -1.82 16.06 3.73
CA GLY A 192 -1.39 16.72 2.49
C GLY A 192 0.00 16.29 2.04
N LEU A 193 0.99 16.23 2.96
CA LEU A 193 2.32 15.74 2.65
C LEU A 193 2.28 14.28 2.17
N THR A 194 1.61 13.41 2.93
CA THR A 194 1.58 11.97 2.62
C THR A 194 0.83 11.68 1.33
N LEU A 195 -0.32 12.33 1.11
CA LEU A 195 -1.04 12.24 -0.17
C LEU A 195 -0.23 12.82 -1.32
N GLY A 196 0.47 13.92 -1.11
CA GLY A 196 1.37 14.51 -2.11
C GLY A 196 2.42 13.51 -2.58
N VAL A 197 3.08 12.80 -1.64
CA VAL A 197 4.04 11.73 -1.98
C VAL A 197 3.36 10.63 -2.79
N VAL A 198 2.19 10.16 -2.38
CA VAL A 198 1.46 9.09 -3.10
C VAL A 198 1.06 9.54 -4.50
N VAL A 199 0.45 10.73 -4.63
CA VAL A 199 -0.05 11.25 -5.91
C VAL A 199 1.10 11.52 -6.88
N VAL A 200 2.18 12.17 -6.42
CA VAL A 200 3.37 12.44 -7.26
C VAL A 200 4.04 11.14 -7.68
N SER A 201 4.20 10.18 -6.76
CA SER A 201 4.76 8.86 -7.10
C SER A 201 3.89 8.15 -8.14
N TYR A 202 2.58 8.12 -7.95
CA TYR A 202 1.67 7.49 -8.90
C TYR A 202 1.69 8.19 -10.27
N PHE A 203 1.73 9.51 -10.27
CA PHE A 203 1.85 10.30 -11.50
C PHE A 203 3.13 9.99 -12.27
N PHE A 204 4.28 9.87 -11.61
CA PHE A 204 5.55 9.51 -12.25
C PHE A 204 5.50 8.11 -12.85
N GLU A 205 4.88 7.15 -12.17
CA GLU A 205 4.72 5.79 -12.69
C GLU A 205 3.84 5.76 -13.94
N VAL A 206 2.69 6.43 -13.89
CA VAL A 206 1.76 6.53 -15.02
C VAL A 206 2.41 7.25 -16.20
N LEU A 207 3.07 8.39 -15.94
CA LEU A 207 3.70 9.20 -16.97
C LEU A 207 4.77 8.41 -17.72
N GLY A 208 5.67 7.74 -17.00
CA GLY A 208 6.73 6.94 -17.63
C GLY A 208 6.22 5.67 -18.31
N SER A 209 5.05 5.15 -17.89
CA SER A 209 4.40 4.02 -18.57
C SER A 209 3.74 4.43 -19.89
N LEU A 210 3.16 5.64 -19.97
CA LEU A 210 2.48 6.14 -21.15
C LEU A 210 3.40 6.85 -22.14
N TRP A 211 4.47 7.48 -21.66
CA TRP A 211 5.37 8.29 -22.46
C TRP A 211 6.83 7.80 -22.34
N PRO A 212 7.39 7.18 -23.41
CA PRO A 212 8.74 6.61 -23.37
C PRO A 212 9.85 7.58 -22.94
N ASP A 213 9.77 8.85 -23.36
CA ASP A 213 10.77 9.88 -23.01
C ASP A 213 10.71 10.27 -21.53
N ALA A 214 9.60 9.99 -20.84
CA ALA A 214 9.42 10.24 -19.42
C ALA A 214 9.82 9.04 -18.53
N ARG A 215 10.25 7.90 -19.09
CA ARG A 215 10.73 6.73 -18.30
C ARG A 215 11.79 7.06 -17.24
N PRO A 216 12.73 8.01 -17.48
CA PRO A 216 13.72 8.38 -16.46
C PRO A 216 13.14 8.92 -15.14
N VAL A 217 11.86 9.31 -15.09
CA VAL A 217 11.23 9.77 -13.82
C VAL A 217 10.68 8.62 -12.99
N GLN A 218 10.44 7.42 -13.56
CA GLN A 218 9.86 6.27 -12.85
C GLN A 218 10.67 5.84 -11.62
N PRO A 219 12.01 5.79 -11.61
CA PRO A 219 12.79 5.42 -10.42
C PRO A 219 12.57 6.34 -9.21
N TYR A 220 12.00 7.53 -9.39
CA TYR A 220 11.61 8.43 -8.30
C TYR A 220 10.19 8.15 -7.75
N SER A 221 9.47 7.20 -8.37
CA SER A 221 8.17 6.72 -7.90
C SER A 221 8.34 5.57 -6.91
N LEU A 222 7.57 5.60 -5.81
CA LEU A 222 7.45 4.43 -4.93
C LEU A 222 6.80 3.24 -5.64
N PHE A 223 5.88 3.51 -6.57
CA PHE A 223 5.14 2.48 -7.31
C PHE A 223 6.00 1.77 -8.35
N HIS A 224 7.11 2.38 -8.79
CA HIS A 224 8.10 1.73 -9.67
C HIS A 224 8.66 0.44 -9.05
N TYR A 225 8.76 0.39 -7.73
CA TYR A 225 9.27 -0.77 -6.98
C TYR A 225 8.17 -1.77 -6.60
N LEU A 226 6.93 -1.53 -7.01
CA LEU A 226 5.84 -2.50 -6.93
C LEU A 226 5.81 -3.30 -8.23
N GLN A 227 6.40 -4.49 -8.23
CA GLN A 227 6.61 -5.31 -9.42
C GLN A 227 5.87 -6.66 -9.36
N PRO A 228 4.53 -6.68 -9.24
CA PRO A 228 3.78 -7.90 -9.00
C PRO A 228 3.88 -8.90 -10.14
N LYS A 229 3.85 -8.47 -11.41
CA LYS A 229 4.00 -9.36 -12.56
C LYS A 229 5.39 -9.96 -12.63
N ALA A 230 6.44 -9.13 -12.47
CA ALA A 230 7.83 -9.57 -12.48
C ALA A 230 8.09 -10.64 -11.41
N ILE A 231 7.56 -10.43 -10.19
CA ILE A 231 7.64 -11.39 -9.09
C ILE A 231 6.96 -12.72 -9.47
N LEU A 232 5.75 -12.67 -10.03
CA LEU A 232 5.00 -13.86 -10.41
C LEU A 232 5.63 -14.59 -11.61
N THR A 233 6.35 -13.90 -12.51
CA THR A 233 6.99 -14.49 -13.69
C THR A 233 8.47 -14.84 -13.50
N SER A 234 8.96 -14.91 -12.26
CA SER A 234 10.32 -15.37 -11.93
C SER A 234 11.46 -14.35 -12.10
N HIS A 235 11.13 -13.07 -12.22
CA HIS A 235 12.14 -12.02 -12.21
C HIS A 235 12.72 -11.77 -10.80
N ASN A 236 14.00 -11.46 -10.72
CA ASN A 236 14.65 -11.13 -9.45
C ASN A 236 14.37 -9.67 -9.09
N ALA A 237 13.53 -9.43 -8.08
CA ALA A 237 13.12 -8.11 -7.60
C ALA A 237 13.86 -7.69 -6.31
N ALA A 238 15.02 -8.26 -6.00
CA ALA A 238 15.72 -8.00 -4.74
C ALA A 238 16.08 -6.51 -4.54
N SER A 239 16.44 -5.81 -5.61
CA SER A 239 16.70 -4.36 -5.59
C SER A 239 15.47 -3.57 -5.17
N ASP A 240 14.30 -3.94 -5.68
CA ASP A 240 13.05 -3.23 -5.44
C ASP A 240 12.61 -3.37 -3.98
N PHE A 241 12.77 -4.57 -3.41
CA PHE A 241 12.55 -4.80 -1.98
C PHE A 241 13.50 -3.97 -1.12
N ALA A 242 14.78 -3.87 -1.52
CA ALA A 242 15.79 -3.11 -0.79
C ALA A 242 15.47 -1.61 -0.78
N VAL A 243 15.06 -1.03 -1.90
CA VAL A 243 14.68 0.39 -1.97
C VAL A 243 13.48 0.70 -1.09
N LEU A 244 12.41 -0.09 -1.17
CA LEU A 244 11.23 0.10 -0.33
C LEU A 244 11.57 -0.07 1.17
N ALA A 245 12.39 -1.07 1.51
CA ALA A 245 12.83 -1.29 2.89
C ALA A 245 13.71 -0.13 3.42
N LEU A 246 14.57 0.46 2.58
CA LEU A 246 15.38 1.61 2.95
C LEU A 246 14.54 2.85 3.19
N ILE A 247 13.54 3.14 2.34
CA ILE A 247 12.62 4.26 2.52
C ILE A 247 11.82 4.09 3.83
N LEU A 248 11.31 2.89 4.06
CA LEU A 248 10.61 2.53 5.30
C LEU A 248 11.52 2.74 6.52
N ALA A 249 12.73 2.18 6.48
CA ALA A 249 13.69 2.28 7.57
C ALA A 249 14.08 3.74 7.86
N PHE A 250 14.27 4.55 6.83
CA PHE A 250 14.55 5.98 6.96
C PHE A 250 13.40 6.72 7.66
N ALA A 251 12.15 6.52 7.22
CA ALA A 251 10.97 7.15 7.82
C ALA A 251 10.76 6.72 9.29
N VAL A 252 10.98 5.43 9.58
CA VAL A 252 10.90 4.90 10.96
C VAL A 252 12.01 5.48 11.85
N THR A 253 13.24 5.54 11.34
CA THR A 253 14.37 6.10 12.08
C THR A 253 14.15 7.58 12.38
N TYR A 254 13.73 8.35 11.36
CA TYR A 254 13.34 9.74 11.54
C TYR A 254 12.29 9.90 12.65
N ALA A 255 11.25 9.11 12.62
CA ALA A 255 10.18 9.17 13.62
C ALA A 255 10.67 8.84 15.03
N LEU A 256 11.52 7.82 15.17
CA LEU A 256 12.09 7.41 16.47
C LEU A 256 13.04 8.47 17.06
N VAL A 257 13.73 9.23 16.21
CA VAL A 257 14.64 10.30 16.65
C VAL A 257 13.87 11.58 16.96
N VAL A 258 12.96 11.99 16.07
CA VAL A 258 12.30 13.31 16.17
C VAL A 258 11.20 13.32 17.23
N PHE A 259 10.42 12.26 17.37
CA PHE A 259 9.26 12.26 18.25
C PHE A 259 9.60 12.49 19.74
N PRO A 260 10.66 11.91 20.31
CA PRO A 260 11.06 12.20 21.68
C PRO A 260 11.55 13.63 21.91
N LEU A 261 12.21 14.21 20.88
CA LEU A 261 12.82 15.53 20.98
C LEU A 261 11.83 16.68 20.78
N ARG A 262 10.65 16.37 20.23
CA ARG A 262 9.67 17.41 19.91
C ARG A 262 8.93 17.89 21.15
N ASP A 263 8.94 19.20 21.38
CA ASP A 263 8.04 19.80 22.34
C ASP A 263 6.58 19.64 21.92
N LEU A 264 5.73 19.27 22.85
CA LEU A 264 4.29 19.14 22.66
C LEU A 264 3.64 20.27 23.47
N PRO A 265 3.54 21.51 22.92
CA PRO A 265 2.85 22.58 23.63
C PRO A 265 1.38 22.19 23.83
N ALA A 266 0.84 22.60 24.98
CA ALA A 266 -0.60 22.46 25.24
C ALA A 266 -1.41 23.16 24.13
N PRO A 267 -2.56 22.62 23.72
CA PRO A 267 -3.42 23.27 22.76
C PRO A 267 -3.82 24.64 23.28
N SER A 268 -3.53 25.71 22.50
CA SER A 268 -3.95 27.07 22.76
C SER A 268 -5.41 27.26 22.49
#